data_a56261838b1f347414bb91541789766d
#
_entry.id   a56261838b1f347414bb91541789766d
#
_cell.length_a   1.000
_cell.length_b   1.000
_cell.length_c   1.000
_cell.angle_alpha   90.00
_cell.angle_beta   90.00
_cell.angle_gamma   90.00
#
_symmetry.space_group_name_H-M   'P 1'
#
loop_
_entity.id
_entity.type
_entity.pdbx_description
1 polymer ?
#
loop_
_entity_poly.entity_id
_entity_poly.type
_entity_poly.pdbx_seq_one_letter_code
_entity_poly.pdbx_strand_id
1 'polypeptide(L)'
;AQLSLSNVSDEMGTKFLQKSLVAVVFALVLILAYIAYRFKNIGGLTGGMMAVLALLNDLMVVFGTFVLLRAPLDGNFIAAMLTILGYSINDTVVVYDRIRENRGLLGKKASFEELVNHSVNQSARRTIITTVTTVMALGVMCIVSKLYGLDSIFTFAFPLMMGMLSGVYTSLCVSTSAWVAWSERKNAKKN
;
A
#
# COMPACT_ATOMS: atom_id res chain seq x y z
N ALA A 1 27.75 -2.12 -34.37
CA ALA A 1 26.80 -2.10 -33.28
C ALA A 1 27.55 -1.62 -32.05
N GLN A 2 27.49 -0.31 -31.74
CA GLN A 2 28.01 0.22 -30.48
C GLN A 2 26.98 -0.03 -29.41
N LEU A 3 27.29 -0.94 -28.51
CA LEU A 3 26.66 -1.04 -27.19
C LEU A 3 26.98 0.26 -26.45
N SER A 4 26.06 1.20 -26.43
CA SER A 4 26.11 2.31 -25.50
C SER A 4 25.83 1.75 -24.10
N LEU A 5 26.87 1.28 -23.44
CA LEU A 5 26.89 1.11 -22.00
C LEU A 5 26.71 2.51 -21.42
N SER A 6 25.47 2.86 -21.08
CA SER A 6 25.21 4.01 -20.24
C SER A 6 25.74 3.67 -18.84
N ASN A 7 27.01 3.91 -18.62
CA ASN A 7 27.58 3.96 -17.28
C ASN A 7 26.89 5.12 -16.55
N VAL A 8 25.78 4.84 -15.94
CA VAL A 8 25.23 5.71 -14.90
C VAL A 8 26.31 5.71 -13.82
N SER A 9 27.01 6.84 -13.64
CA SER A 9 28.02 6.93 -12.61
C SER A 9 27.37 6.57 -11.26
N ASP A 10 28.10 5.83 -10.41
CA ASP A 10 27.63 5.41 -9.08
C ASP A 10 27.07 6.58 -8.27
N GLU A 11 27.62 7.78 -8.50
CA GLU A 11 27.14 9.03 -7.88
C GLU A 11 25.74 9.44 -8.36
N MET A 12 25.40 9.24 -9.63
CA MET A 12 24.06 9.53 -10.15
C MET A 12 23.03 8.54 -9.63
N GLY A 13 23.39 7.25 -9.53
CA GLY A 13 22.54 6.21 -8.94
C GLY A 13 22.22 6.50 -7.48
N THR A 14 23.23 6.86 -6.70
CA THR A 14 23.05 7.19 -5.27
C THR A 14 22.18 8.43 -5.06
N LYS A 15 22.40 9.50 -5.83
CA LYS A 15 21.57 10.71 -5.77
C LYS A 15 20.12 10.44 -6.18
N PHE A 16 19.91 9.55 -7.14
CA PHE A 16 18.57 9.14 -7.58
C PHE A 16 17.84 8.36 -6.47
N LEU A 17 18.49 7.37 -5.85
CA LEU A 17 17.92 6.61 -4.73
C LEU A 17 17.60 7.51 -3.53
N GLN A 18 18.48 8.46 -3.20
CA GLN A 18 18.21 9.42 -2.12
C GLN A 18 16.97 10.28 -2.41
N LYS A 19 16.84 10.83 -3.61
CA LYS A 19 15.65 11.61 -4.00
C LYS A 19 14.38 10.76 -3.98
N SER A 20 14.46 9.50 -4.39
CA SER A 20 13.36 8.53 -4.37
C SER A 20 12.91 8.24 -2.95
N LEU A 21 13.85 7.99 -2.06
CA LEU A 21 13.57 7.73 -0.64
C LEU A 21 12.90 8.95 0.01
N VAL A 22 13.39 10.15 -0.28
CA VAL A 22 12.76 11.40 0.21
C VAL A 22 11.32 11.52 -0.28
N ALA A 23 11.05 11.22 -1.56
CA ALA A 23 9.69 11.26 -2.10
C ALA A 23 8.76 10.26 -1.42
N VAL A 24 9.21 9.02 -1.20
CA VAL A 24 8.45 7.98 -0.50
C VAL A 24 8.17 8.36 0.95
N VAL A 25 9.19 8.83 1.68
CA VAL A 25 9.02 9.29 3.08
C VAL A 25 8.05 10.46 3.16
N PHE A 26 8.17 11.43 2.25
CA PHE A 26 7.25 12.58 2.20
C PHE A 26 5.81 12.12 1.93
N ALA A 27 5.60 11.19 0.99
CA ALA A 27 4.29 10.61 0.72
C ALA A 27 3.71 9.91 1.97
N LEU A 28 4.51 9.09 2.67
CA LEU A 28 4.07 8.41 3.90
C LEU A 28 3.69 9.40 5.00
N VAL A 29 4.44 10.50 5.18
CA VAL A 29 4.11 11.57 6.15
C VAL A 29 2.79 12.23 5.79
N LEU A 30 2.57 12.57 4.51
CA LEU A 30 1.30 13.16 4.06
C LEU A 30 0.13 12.21 4.27
N ILE A 31 0.30 10.92 3.98
CA ILE A 31 -0.71 9.87 4.20
C ILE A 31 -1.04 9.78 5.69
N LEU A 32 -0.03 9.72 6.56
CA LEU A 32 -0.25 9.67 8.00
C LEU A 32 -1.00 10.89 8.51
N ALA A 33 -0.61 12.09 8.07
CA ALA A 33 -1.27 13.34 8.43
C ALA A 33 -2.74 13.36 7.96
N TYR A 34 -2.99 12.93 6.72
CA TYR A 34 -4.34 12.82 6.17
C TYR A 34 -5.23 11.87 6.98
N ILE A 35 -4.74 10.65 7.28
CA ILE A 35 -5.51 9.67 8.06
C ILE A 35 -5.75 10.18 9.50
N ALA A 36 -4.72 10.72 10.14
CA ALA A 36 -4.82 11.25 11.49
C ALA A 36 -5.87 12.36 11.60
N TYR A 37 -5.91 13.26 10.62
CA TYR A 37 -6.91 14.33 10.55
C TYR A 37 -8.31 13.80 10.20
N ARG A 38 -8.42 12.98 9.14
CA ARG A 38 -9.70 12.49 8.58
C ARG A 38 -10.45 11.58 9.53
N PHE A 39 -9.73 10.78 10.32
CA PHE A 39 -10.28 9.75 11.21
C PHE A 39 -10.05 10.04 12.70
N LYS A 40 -9.83 11.30 13.08
CA LYS A 40 -9.57 11.71 14.47
C LYS A 40 -10.60 11.17 15.47
N ASN A 41 -11.86 11.04 15.09
CA ASN A 41 -12.98 10.63 15.96
C ASN A 41 -12.97 9.13 16.31
N ILE A 42 -12.23 8.31 15.57
CA ILE A 42 -12.14 6.86 15.78
C ILE A 42 -10.73 6.39 16.19
N GLY A 43 -9.84 7.33 16.53
CA GLY A 43 -8.45 7.02 16.85
C GLY A 43 -7.52 7.10 15.64
N GLY A 44 -7.71 8.11 14.78
CA GLY A 44 -7.06 8.27 13.49
C GLY A 44 -5.53 8.20 13.52
N LEU A 45 -4.87 8.69 14.56
CA LEU A 45 -3.41 8.60 14.66
C LEU A 45 -2.95 7.14 14.80
N THR A 46 -3.61 6.35 15.65
CA THR A 46 -3.28 4.94 15.84
C THR A 46 -3.58 4.14 14.58
N GLY A 47 -4.76 4.35 13.99
CA GLY A 47 -5.12 3.75 12.69
C GLY A 47 -4.14 4.14 11.59
N GLY A 48 -3.74 5.42 11.53
CA GLY A 48 -2.75 5.91 10.57
C GLY A 48 -1.39 5.25 10.71
N MET A 49 -0.91 5.06 11.94
CA MET A 49 0.34 4.32 12.18
C MET A 49 0.26 2.86 11.69
N MET A 50 -0.86 2.16 11.94
CA MET A 50 -1.06 0.79 11.44
C MET A 50 -1.18 0.74 9.92
N ALA A 51 -1.83 1.73 9.31
CA ALA A 51 -1.86 1.86 7.85
C ALA A 51 -0.46 2.07 7.26
N VAL A 52 0.36 2.95 7.85
CA VAL A 52 1.74 3.16 7.40
C VAL A 52 2.58 1.89 7.53
N LEU A 53 2.42 1.10 8.59
CA LEU A 53 3.11 -0.19 8.74
C LEU A 53 2.69 -1.18 7.64
N ALA A 54 1.41 -1.23 7.29
CA ALA A 54 0.91 -2.04 6.17
C ALA A 54 1.50 -1.57 4.83
N LEU A 55 1.54 -0.25 4.58
CA LEU A 55 2.15 0.33 3.39
C LEU A 55 3.64 0.02 3.28
N LEU A 56 4.39 0.06 4.39
CA LEU A 56 5.80 -0.34 4.39
C LEU A 56 5.97 -1.80 3.96
N ASN A 57 5.08 -2.69 4.40
CA ASN A 57 5.10 -4.07 3.92
C ASN A 57 4.87 -4.16 2.40
N ASP A 58 3.91 -3.41 1.86
CA ASP A 58 3.63 -3.39 0.41
C ASP A 58 4.83 -2.86 -0.39
N LEU A 59 5.49 -1.81 0.10
CA LEU A 59 6.73 -1.30 -0.47
C LEU A 59 7.86 -2.34 -0.45
N MET A 60 7.98 -3.12 0.63
CA MET A 60 8.96 -4.21 0.73
C MET A 60 8.70 -5.30 -0.29
N VAL A 61 7.43 -5.65 -0.55
CA VAL A 61 7.05 -6.62 -1.59
C VAL A 61 7.41 -6.11 -2.98
N VAL A 62 7.11 -4.85 -3.30
CA VAL A 62 7.49 -4.22 -4.57
C VAL A 62 9.01 -4.20 -4.72
N PHE A 63 9.74 -3.72 -3.72
CA PHE A 63 11.20 -3.71 -3.72
C PHE A 63 11.79 -5.11 -3.90
N GLY A 64 11.31 -6.09 -3.12
CA GLY A 64 11.73 -7.49 -3.23
C GLY A 64 11.50 -8.06 -4.63
N THR A 65 10.40 -7.69 -5.28
CA THR A 65 10.11 -8.10 -6.66
C THR A 65 11.12 -7.51 -7.66
N PHE A 66 11.50 -6.22 -7.51
CA PHE A 66 12.57 -5.62 -8.32
C PHE A 66 13.92 -6.35 -8.14
N VAL A 67 14.27 -6.69 -6.90
CA VAL A 67 15.49 -7.45 -6.59
C VAL A 67 15.46 -8.85 -7.21
N LEU A 68 14.34 -9.56 -7.08
CA LEU A 68 14.17 -10.91 -7.66
C LEU A 68 14.26 -10.91 -9.20
N LEU A 69 13.70 -9.88 -9.84
CA LEU A 69 13.77 -9.69 -11.29
C LEU A 69 15.13 -9.18 -11.75
N ARG A 70 16.02 -8.79 -10.83
CA ARG A 70 17.26 -8.08 -11.13
C ARG A 70 17.03 -6.84 -12.00
N ALA A 71 15.88 -6.19 -11.80
CA ALA A 71 15.50 -5.01 -12.56
C ALA A 71 16.26 -3.77 -12.04
N PRO A 72 16.57 -2.80 -12.92
CA PRO A 72 17.26 -1.59 -12.51
C PRO A 72 16.36 -0.76 -11.59
N LEU A 73 16.96 -0.12 -10.58
CA LEU A 73 16.26 0.84 -9.70
C LEU A 73 16.25 2.22 -10.38
N ASP A 74 15.40 2.36 -11.37
CA ASP A 74 15.25 3.53 -12.23
C ASP A 74 13.89 4.26 -11.99
N GLY A 75 13.46 5.07 -12.97
CA GLY A 75 12.17 5.78 -12.94
C GLY A 75 10.97 4.84 -12.76
N ASN A 76 11.01 3.63 -13.32
CA ASN A 76 9.95 2.64 -13.17
C ASN A 76 9.83 2.15 -11.72
N PHE A 77 10.97 1.98 -11.03
CA PHE A 77 10.99 1.63 -9.62
C PHE A 77 10.27 2.68 -8.76
N ILE A 78 10.61 3.97 -8.93
CA ILE A 78 9.95 5.04 -8.17
C ILE A 78 8.47 5.13 -8.51
N ALA A 79 8.15 5.06 -9.81
CA ALA A 79 6.77 5.13 -10.27
C ALA A 79 5.94 3.99 -9.66
N ALA A 80 6.46 2.75 -9.62
CA ALA A 80 5.80 1.63 -8.98
C ALA A 80 5.62 1.84 -7.47
N MET A 81 6.67 2.30 -6.76
CA MET A 81 6.63 2.57 -5.32
C MET A 81 5.58 3.63 -4.96
N LEU A 82 5.54 4.76 -5.68
CA LEU A 82 4.56 5.81 -5.42
C LEU A 82 3.15 5.40 -5.83
N THR A 83 3.01 4.63 -6.91
CA THR A 83 1.71 4.13 -7.37
C THR A 83 1.11 3.16 -6.36
N ILE A 84 1.90 2.22 -5.81
CA ILE A 84 1.39 1.28 -4.82
C ILE A 84 0.99 1.98 -3.52
N LEU A 85 1.70 3.02 -3.10
CA LEU A 85 1.29 3.83 -1.95
C LEU A 85 -0.10 4.44 -2.17
N GLY A 86 -0.34 5.04 -3.34
CA GLY A 86 -1.64 5.62 -3.67
C GLY A 86 -2.76 4.58 -3.79
N TYR A 87 -2.46 3.41 -4.34
CA TYR A 87 -3.43 2.34 -4.51
C TYR A 87 -3.79 1.67 -3.17
N SER A 88 -2.80 1.25 -2.39
CA SER A 88 -3.01 0.56 -1.12
C SER A 88 -3.68 1.46 -0.07
N ILE A 89 -3.32 2.75 -0.02
CA ILE A 89 -3.99 3.68 0.89
C ILE A 89 -5.46 3.88 0.56
N ASN A 90 -5.85 3.85 -0.73
CA ASN A 90 -7.24 3.98 -1.14
C ASN A 90 -8.09 2.85 -0.53
N ASP A 91 -7.63 1.61 -0.54
CA ASP A 91 -8.33 0.48 0.07
C ASP A 91 -8.42 0.61 1.60
N THR A 92 -7.34 1.01 2.24
CA THR A 92 -7.32 1.26 3.70
C THR A 92 -8.30 2.37 4.08
N VAL A 93 -8.36 3.47 3.33
CA VAL A 93 -9.29 4.58 3.59
C VAL A 93 -10.75 4.15 3.46
N VAL A 94 -11.08 3.29 2.48
CA VAL A 94 -12.43 2.74 2.31
C VAL A 94 -12.87 1.94 3.54
N VAL A 95 -12.00 1.09 4.09
CA VAL A 95 -12.29 0.32 5.31
C VAL A 95 -12.45 1.25 6.51
N TYR A 96 -11.55 2.23 6.66
CA TYR A 96 -11.59 3.17 7.78
C TYR A 96 -12.81 4.09 7.73
N ASP A 97 -13.26 4.50 6.56
CA ASP A 97 -14.48 5.28 6.39
C ASP A 97 -15.71 4.46 6.79
N ARG A 98 -15.72 3.17 6.44
CA ARG A 98 -16.78 2.25 6.87
C ARG A 98 -16.77 2.02 8.39
N ILE A 99 -15.61 1.90 9.01
CA ILE A 99 -15.48 1.82 10.49
C ILE A 99 -16.07 3.08 11.14
N ARG A 100 -15.77 4.26 10.56
CA ARG A 100 -16.29 5.54 11.06
C ARG A 100 -17.81 5.61 10.95
N GLU A 101 -18.37 5.18 9.81
CA GLU A 101 -19.82 5.16 9.58
C GLU A 101 -20.52 4.20 10.56
N ASN A 102 -20.05 2.97 10.65
CA ASN A 102 -20.61 1.96 11.54
C ASN A 102 -20.49 2.34 13.01
N ARG A 103 -19.45 3.11 13.40
CA ARG A 103 -19.35 3.67 14.76
C ARG A 103 -20.49 4.63 15.08
N GLY A 104 -20.96 5.39 14.08
CA GLY A 104 -22.15 6.24 14.22
C GLY A 104 -23.45 5.46 14.34
N LEU A 105 -23.57 4.35 13.61
CA LEU A 105 -24.78 3.52 13.55
C LEU A 105 -24.93 2.58 14.75
N LEU A 106 -23.87 1.84 15.10
CA LEU A 106 -23.87 0.84 16.19
C LEU A 106 -23.69 1.46 17.58
N GLY A 107 -23.27 2.71 17.65
CA GLY A 107 -23.09 3.46 18.88
C GLY A 107 -21.98 2.90 19.77
N LYS A 108 -22.07 3.18 21.10
CA LYS A 108 -21.07 2.74 22.10
C LYS A 108 -21.25 1.31 22.60
N LYS A 109 -22.29 0.60 22.15
CA LYS A 109 -22.61 -0.74 22.66
C LYS A 109 -21.77 -1.86 22.03
N ALA A 110 -21.33 -1.69 20.76
CA ALA A 110 -20.48 -2.67 20.09
C ALA A 110 -19.01 -2.52 20.54
N SER A 111 -18.32 -3.64 20.70
CA SER A 111 -16.88 -3.65 20.93
C SER A 111 -16.14 -3.08 19.71
N PHE A 112 -14.91 -2.60 19.90
CA PHE A 112 -14.13 -2.07 18.77
C PHE A 112 -13.79 -3.17 17.76
N GLU A 113 -13.55 -4.38 18.23
CA GLU A 113 -13.30 -5.56 17.41
C GLU A 113 -14.52 -5.92 16.53
N GLU A 114 -15.72 -6.02 17.11
CA GLU A 114 -16.96 -6.28 16.35
C GLU A 114 -17.20 -5.22 15.28
N LEU A 115 -16.99 -3.96 15.64
CA LEU A 115 -17.11 -2.82 14.73
C LEU A 115 -16.18 -2.94 13.53
N VAL A 116 -14.91 -3.27 13.78
CA VAL A 116 -13.91 -3.43 12.72
C VAL A 116 -14.23 -4.63 11.85
N ASN A 117 -14.52 -5.81 12.44
CA ASN A 117 -14.86 -7.02 11.70
C ASN A 117 -16.08 -6.83 10.80
N HIS A 118 -17.13 -6.18 11.32
CA HIS A 118 -18.32 -5.86 10.52
C HIS A 118 -17.97 -4.94 9.34
N SER A 119 -17.16 -3.91 9.57
CA SER A 119 -16.76 -2.93 8.55
C SER A 119 -15.86 -3.55 7.46
N VAL A 120 -14.92 -4.41 7.86
CA VAL A 120 -14.06 -5.15 6.92
C VAL A 120 -14.90 -6.03 6.01
N ASN A 121 -15.83 -6.82 6.57
CA ASN A 121 -16.71 -7.68 5.77
C ASN A 121 -17.56 -6.91 4.76
N GLN A 122 -18.06 -5.72 5.13
CA GLN A 122 -18.80 -4.86 4.22
C GLN A 122 -17.93 -4.27 3.10
N SER A 123 -16.67 -3.97 3.39
CA SER A 123 -15.73 -3.35 2.44
C SER A 123 -15.02 -4.37 1.55
N ALA A 124 -14.81 -5.60 2.05
CA ALA A 124 -13.99 -6.63 1.41
C ALA A 124 -14.42 -6.92 -0.04
N ARG A 125 -15.72 -7.04 -0.31
CA ARG A 125 -16.22 -7.31 -1.65
C ARG A 125 -15.77 -6.25 -2.66
N ARG A 126 -15.85 -4.97 -2.30
CA ARG A 126 -15.42 -3.88 -3.17
C ARG A 126 -13.90 -3.93 -3.41
N THR A 127 -13.12 -4.04 -2.34
CA THR A 127 -11.65 -4.10 -2.41
C THR A 127 -11.19 -5.29 -3.25
N ILE A 128 -11.76 -6.48 -3.05
CA ILE A 128 -11.40 -7.67 -3.83
C ILE A 128 -11.75 -7.49 -5.32
N ILE A 129 -12.94 -6.99 -5.65
CA ILE A 129 -13.34 -6.79 -7.06
C ILE A 129 -12.43 -5.77 -7.74
N THR A 130 -12.17 -4.62 -7.11
CA THR A 130 -11.30 -3.59 -7.69
C THR A 130 -9.88 -4.11 -7.89
N THR A 131 -9.34 -4.86 -6.95
CA THR A 131 -8.00 -5.45 -7.11
C THR A 131 -7.96 -6.53 -8.17
N VAL A 132 -8.93 -7.44 -8.23
CA VAL A 132 -8.99 -8.47 -9.28
C VAL A 132 -9.03 -7.82 -10.67
N THR A 133 -9.86 -6.79 -10.88
CA THR A 133 -9.92 -6.09 -12.17
C THR A 133 -8.60 -5.40 -12.53
N THR A 134 -7.93 -4.77 -11.58
CA THR A 134 -6.65 -4.10 -11.82
C THR A 134 -5.52 -5.12 -12.04
N VAL A 135 -5.48 -6.20 -11.28
CA VAL A 135 -4.51 -7.29 -11.45
C VAL A 135 -4.71 -7.97 -12.82
N MET A 136 -5.95 -8.16 -13.28
CA MET A 136 -6.20 -8.65 -14.64
C MET A 136 -5.64 -7.70 -15.70
N ALA A 137 -5.86 -6.40 -15.58
CA ALA A 137 -5.34 -5.41 -16.52
C ALA A 137 -3.79 -5.40 -16.53
N LEU A 138 -3.16 -5.43 -15.35
CA LEU A 138 -1.70 -5.54 -15.24
C LEU A 138 -1.17 -6.88 -15.77
N GLY A 139 -1.91 -7.97 -15.57
CA GLY A 139 -1.59 -9.28 -16.10
C GLY A 139 -1.56 -9.28 -17.63
N VAL A 140 -2.58 -8.70 -18.28
CA VAL A 140 -2.59 -8.50 -19.73
C VAL A 140 -1.39 -7.66 -20.16
N MET A 141 -1.08 -6.58 -19.45
CA MET A 141 0.07 -5.71 -19.72
C MET A 141 1.40 -6.50 -19.63
N CYS A 142 1.54 -7.37 -18.62
CA CYS A 142 2.70 -8.24 -18.47
C CYS A 142 2.84 -9.25 -19.63
N ILE A 143 1.73 -9.87 -20.04
CA ILE A 143 1.72 -10.84 -21.16
C ILE A 143 2.12 -10.12 -22.46
N VAL A 144 1.45 -9.02 -22.78
CA VAL A 144 1.72 -8.26 -24.01
C VAL A 144 3.15 -7.74 -24.02
N SER A 145 3.66 -7.20 -22.91
CA SER A 145 5.03 -6.70 -22.84
C SER A 145 6.07 -7.80 -23.08
N LYS A 146 5.83 -9.02 -22.60
CA LYS A 146 6.71 -10.17 -22.89
C LYS A 146 6.63 -10.64 -24.34
N LEU A 147 5.44 -10.65 -24.94
CA LEU A 147 5.27 -11.06 -26.34
C LEU A 147 5.95 -10.09 -27.33
N TYR A 148 5.96 -8.79 -27.01
CA TYR A 148 6.54 -7.76 -27.88
C TYR A 148 7.95 -7.30 -27.44
N GLY A 149 8.55 -7.92 -26.43
CA GLY A 149 9.89 -7.58 -25.96
C GLY A 149 10.00 -6.19 -25.30
N LEU A 150 8.92 -5.71 -24.68
CA LEU A 150 8.85 -4.40 -24.02
C LEU A 150 9.25 -4.52 -22.55
N ASP A 151 10.52 -4.81 -22.28
CA ASP A 151 11.02 -5.10 -20.92
C ASP A 151 10.78 -3.97 -19.92
N SER A 152 10.83 -2.70 -20.35
CA SER A 152 10.54 -1.55 -19.48
C SER A 152 9.11 -1.57 -18.94
N ILE A 153 8.14 -1.98 -19.73
CA ILE A 153 6.74 -2.10 -19.31
C ILE A 153 6.58 -3.27 -18.34
N PHE A 154 7.24 -4.38 -18.62
CA PHE A 154 7.19 -5.56 -17.75
C PHE A 154 7.80 -5.26 -16.37
N THR A 155 8.96 -4.60 -16.32
CA THR A 155 9.63 -4.24 -15.07
C THR A 155 8.86 -3.25 -14.20
N PHE A 156 7.94 -2.49 -14.79
CA PHE A 156 6.99 -1.66 -14.05
C PHE A 156 5.74 -2.43 -13.61
N ALA A 157 5.07 -3.13 -14.56
CA ALA A 157 3.75 -3.72 -14.36
C ALA A 157 3.78 -4.91 -13.40
N PHE A 158 4.80 -5.78 -13.50
CA PHE A 158 4.85 -6.99 -12.69
C PHE A 158 5.08 -6.71 -11.19
N PRO A 159 6.05 -5.87 -10.76
CA PRO A 159 6.19 -5.50 -9.35
C PRO A 159 4.97 -4.77 -8.80
N LEU A 160 4.34 -3.91 -9.61
CA LEU A 160 3.12 -3.21 -9.23
C LEU A 160 1.97 -4.20 -8.97
N MET A 161 1.81 -5.21 -9.83
CA MET A 161 0.83 -6.28 -9.65
C MET A 161 1.06 -7.06 -8.35
N MET A 162 2.31 -7.41 -8.04
CA MET A 162 2.66 -8.10 -6.78
C MET A 162 2.39 -7.23 -5.56
N GLY A 163 2.71 -5.93 -5.63
CA GLY A 163 2.39 -4.97 -4.58
C GLY A 163 0.89 -4.83 -4.34
N MET A 164 0.07 -4.80 -5.40
CA MET A 164 -1.40 -4.74 -5.27
C MET A 164 -1.99 -6.00 -4.62
N LEU A 165 -1.49 -7.18 -4.95
CA LEU A 165 -1.90 -8.42 -4.29
C LEU A 165 -1.55 -8.40 -2.79
N SER A 166 -0.35 -7.91 -2.44
CA SER A 166 0.03 -7.67 -1.04
C SER A 166 -0.92 -6.65 -0.37
N GLY A 167 -1.19 -5.53 -1.04
CA GLY A 167 -1.99 -4.41 -0.52
C GLY A 167 -3.39 -4.79 -0.10
N VAL A 168 -4.06 -5.70 -0.82
CA VAL A 168 -5.38 -6.22 -0.39
C VAL A 168 -5.27 -6.95 0.93
N TYR A 169 -4.31 -7.84 1.05
CA TYR A 169 -4.09 -8.59 2.28
C TYR A 169 -3.73 -7.67 3.45
N THR A 170 -2.79 -6.76 3.24
CA THR A 170 -2.32 -5.85 4.29
C THR A 170 -3.40 -4.87 4.73
N SER A 171 -4.19 -4.33 3.81
CA SER A 171 -5.27 -3.38 4.12
C SER A 171 -6.43 -4.03 4.84
N LEU A 172 -6.87 -5.22 4.41
CA LEU A 172 -8.03 -5.90 5.01
C LEU A 172 -7.68 -6.66 6.29
N CYS A 173 -6.53 -7.31 6.35
CA CYS A 173 -6.16 -8.20 7.44
C CYS A 173 -5.15 -7.59 8.40
N VAL A 174 -4.02 -7.07 7.90
CA VAL A 174 -2.91 -6.65 8.76
C VAL A 174 -3.19 -5.31 9.44
N SER A 175 -3.55 -4.29 8.68
CA SER A 175 -3.78 -2.93 9.19
C SER A 175 -4.91 -2.89 10.21
N THR A 176 -6.03 -3.55 9.91
CA THR A 176 -7.23 -3.58 10.76
C THR A 176 -7.03 -4.39 12.01
N SER A 177 -6.47 -5.61 11.91
CA SER A 177 -6.20 -6.47 13.07
C SER A 177 -5.14 -5.87 14.00
N ALA A 178 -4.09 -5.27 13.44
CA ALA A 178 -3.09 -4.58 14.23
C ALA A 178 -3.68 -3.37 14.99
N TRP A 179 -4.62 -2.64 14.36
CA TRP A 179 -5.30 -1.54 15.02
C TRP A 179 -6.19 -2.00 16.17
N VAL A 180 -6.96 -3.09 15.99
CA VAL A 180 -7.77 -3.71 17.07
C VAL A 180 -6.87 -4.12 18.22
N ALA A 181 -5.84 -4.92 17.96
CA ALA A 181 -4.91 -5.41 18.99
C ALA A 181 -4.24 -4.28 19.77
N TRP A 182 -3.85 -3.20 19.09
CA TRP A 182 -3.28 -2.02 19.75
C TRP A 182 -4.31 -1.29 20.63
N SER A 183 -5.54 -1.14 20.14
CA SER A 183 -6.63 -0.47 20.86
C SER A 183 -6.98 -1.20 22.13
N GLU A 184 -7.06 -2.53 22.10
CA GLU A 184 -7.33 -3.38 23.26
C GLU A 184 -6.23 -3.31 24.30
N ARG A 185 -4.95 -3.39 23.89
CA ARG A 185 -3.80 -3.23 24.80
C ARG A 185 -3.79 -1.87 25.50
N LYS A 186 -4.19 -0.82 24.77
CA LYS A 186 -4.28 0.53 25.36
C LYS A 186 -5.40 0.66 26.39
N ASN A 187 -6.52 -0.01 26.15
CA ASN A 187 -7.65 -0.02 27.09
C ASN A 187 -7.35 -0.87 28.35
N ALA A 188 -6.70 -2.04 28.17
CA ALA A 188 -6.26 -2.87 29.30
C ALA A 188 -5.25 -2.20 30.23
N LYS A 189 -4.45 -1.22 29.74
CA LYS A 189 -3.51 -0.45 30.58
C LYS A 189 -4.17 0.73 31.32
N LYS A 190 -5.42 1.06 31.01
CA LYS A 190 -6.14 2.16 31.64
C LYS A 190 -7.08 1.72 32.75
N ASN A 191 -7.38 0.43 32.82
CA ASN A 191 -8.10 -0.25 33.91
C ASN A 191 -7.09 -0.88 34.88
#